data_e059acb9fae539260ffc9b921ebe9f83
#
_entry.id   e059acb9fae539260ffc9b921ebe9f83
#
_cell.length_a   1.000
_cell.length_b   1.000
_cell.length_c   1.000
_cell.angle_alpha   90.00
_cell.angle_beta   90.00
_cell.angle_gamma   90.00
#
_symmetry.space_group_name_H-M   'P 1'
#
loop_
_entity.id
_entity.type
_entity.pdbx_description
1 polymer ?
#
loop_
_entity_poly.entity_id
_entity_poly.type
_entity_poly.pdbx_seq_one_letter_code
_entity_poly.pdbx_strand_id
1 'polypeptide(L)'
;CKGTTCQYGLIDTFALSAEIHERFYKGYGGLKLPHKFKIAVGGCPNNCVKPDLNDLGIIGQRIPGYKQELCRGCKKCAIEAACPIGASKLTDGRLRLDEEVCNHCGRCAGKCPFHSFDEGQIGYKVYVGGRWGKRVAQGRTLGRIFTDKEEVLLVAEKALLLFKDQGYEGERFSDTIERLGMEK
;
A
#
# COMPACT_ATOMS: atom_id res chain seq x y z
N CYS A 1 -6.63 9.92 -1.94
CA CYS A 1 -6.21 10.75 -3.10
C CYS A 1 -7.18 10.56 -4.27
N LYS A 2 -6.98 11.28 -5.38
CA LYS A 2 -7.80 11.12 -6.60
C LYS A 2 -7.42 9.88 -7.44
N GLY A 3 -7.02 8.79 -6.82
CA GLY A 3 -6.54 7.57 -7.49
C GLY A 3 -7.56 6.98 -8.46
N THR A 4 -8.85 7.09 -8.14
CA THR A 4 -9.96 6.64 -9.00
C THR A 4 -9.92 7.27 -10.41
N THR A 5 -9.51 8.54 -10.52
CA THR A 5 -9.47 9.29 -11.80
C THR A 5 -8.05 9.59 -12.27
N CYS A 6 -7.04 9.13 -11.55
CA CYS A 6 -5.64 9.36 -11.86
C CYS A 6 -5.10 8.30 -12.83
N GLN A 7 -4.34 8.72 -13.85
CA GLN A 7 -3.70 7.80 -14.79
C GLN A 7 -2.74 6.79 -14.14
N TYR A 8 -2.29 7.03 -12.91
CA TYR A 8 -1.43 6.15 -12.13
C TYR A 8 -2.20 5.38 -11.04
N GLY A 9 -3.51 5.62 -10.90
CA GLY A 9 -4.33 4.94 -9.92
C GLY A 9 -4.42 3.43 -10.22
N LEU A 10 -4.20 2.62 -9.19
CA LEU A 10 -4.29 1.16 -9.27
C LEU A 10 -5.56 0.65 -8.60
N ILE A 11 -6.15 1.44 -7.71
CA ILE A 11 -7.36 1.10 -6.96
C ILE A 11 -8.35 2.26 -7.01
N ASP A 12 -9.62 1.96 -6.83
CA ASP A 12 -10.67 2.97 -6.63
C ASP A 12 -10.59 3.54 -5.21
N THR A 13 -9.90 4.67 -5.10
CA THR A 13 -9.69 5.34 -3.81
C THR A 13 -10.96 5.98 -3.27
N PHE A 14 -11.88 6.40 -4.13
CA PHE A 14 -13.14 7.02 -3.70
C PHE A 14 -14.08 5.98 -3.13
N ALA A 15 -14.27 4.85 -3.83
CA ALA A 15 -15.09 3.75 -3.33
C ALA A 15 -14.55 3.18 -2.01
N LEU A 16 -13.24 2.92 -1.93
CA LEU A 16 -12.63 2.43 -0.70
C LEU A 16 -12.75 3.42 0.47
N SER A 17 -12.55 4.72 0.20
CA SER A 17 -12.69 5.75 1.25
C SER A 17 -14.15 5.90 1.72
N ALA A 18 -15.12 5.80 0.80
CA ALA A 18 -16.54 5.82 1.15
C ALA A 18 -16.91 4.61 2.03
N GLU A 19 -16.43 3.42 1.67
CA GLU A 19 -16.67 2.21 2.45
C GLU A 19 -16.05 2.27 3.86
N ILE A 20 -14.81 2.78 3.98
CA ILE A 20 -14.15 3.03 5.26
C ILE A 20 -14.98 4.02 6.09
N HIS A 21 -15.50 5.08 5.47
CA HIS A 21 -16.36 6.05 6.14
C HIS A 21 -17.65 5.42 6.67
N GLU A 22 -18.36 4.65 5.84
CA GLU A 22 -19.58 3.96 6.26
C GLU A 22 -19.32 2.96 7.40
N ARG A 23 -18.31 2.11 7.26
CA ARG A 23 -18.03 1.06 8.25
C ARG A 23 -17.49 1.62 9.57
N PHE A 24 -16.54 2.56 9.52
CA PHE A 24 -15.79 2.95 10.71
C PHE A 24 -16.16 4.33 11.26
N TYR A 25 -16.49 5.30 10.43
CA TYR A 25 -16.92 6.61 10.93
C TYR A 25 -18.39 6.57 11.37
N LYS A 26 -19.29 6.05 10.54
CA LYS A 26 -20.70 5.93 10.87
C LYS A 26 -20.98 4.72 11.77
N GLY A 27 -20.45 3.55 11.42
CA GLY A 27 -20.69 2.32 12.15
C GLY A 27 -20.17 2.35 13.60
N TYR A 28 -19.05 3.02 13.83
CA TYR A 28 -18.46 3.21 15.15
C TYR A 28 -18.62 4.64 15.68
N GLY A 29 -19.63 5.38 15.25
CA GLY A 29 -19.83 6.80 15.59
C GLY A 29 -19.88 7.14 17.09
N GLY A 30 -20.22 6.16 17.94
CA GLY A 30 -20.19 6.29 19.40
C GLY A 30 -18.87 5.82 20.07
N LEU A 31 -17.90 5.35 19.29
CA LEU A 31 -16.65 4.82 19.83
C LEU A 31 -15.74 5.93 20.34
N LYS A 32 -15.49 5.93 21.64
CA LYS A 32 -14.52 6.85 22.26
C LYS A 32 -13.11 6.30 22.09
N LEU A 33 -12.29 7.01 21.31
CA LEU A 33 -10.87 6.69 21.12
C LEU A 33 -9.99 7.54 22.04
N PRO A 34 -8.79 7.07 22.40
CA PRO A 34 -7.81 7.84 23.19
C PRO A 34 -7.44 9.19 22.57
N HIS A 35 -7.35 9.23 21.25
CA HIS A 35 -7.11 10.41 20.43
C HIS A 35 -7.70 10.21 19.03
N LYS A 36 -7.61 11.24 18.15
CA LYS A 36 -8.02 11.12 16.75
C LYS A 36 -7.28 9.98 16.04
N PHE A 37 -7.99 9.25 15.22
CA PHE A 37 -7.47 8.20 14.33
C PHE A 37 -7.71 8.58 12.88
N LYS A 38 -6.67 8.60 12.06
CA LYS A 38 -6.74 9.02 10.67
C LYS A 38 -6.43 7.84 9.75
N ILE A 39 -7.31 7.60 8.79
CA ILE A 39 -7.10 6.62 7.72
C ILE A 39 -6.88 7.38 6.41
N ALA A 40 -5.80 7.07 5.69
CA ALA A 40 -5.50 7.68 4.41
C ALA A 40 -5.38 6.63 3.31
N VAL A 41 -6.01 6.89 2.15
CA VAL A 41 -6.03 5.98 1.00
C VAL A 41 -5.28 6.61 -0.17
N GLY A 42 -4.18 5.99 -0.58
CA GLY A 42 -3.39 6.32 -1.77
C GLY A 42 -3.66 5.34 -2.91
N GLY A 43 -3.81 5.84 -4.13
CA GLY A 43 -4.14 5.02 -5.30
C GLY A 43 -2.95 4.25 -5.88
N CYS A 44 -1.71 4.64 -5.58
CA CYS A 44 -0.49 4.02 -6.11
C CYS A 44 0.75 4.42 -5.29
N PRO A 45 1.92 3.79 -5.52
CA PRO A 45 3.17 4.07 -4.80
C PRO A 45 3.75 5.48 -4.98
N ASN A 46 3.19 6.35 -5.81
CA ASN A 46 3.60 7.76 -5.85
C ASN A 46 3.33 8.50 -4.52
N ASN A 47 2.54 7.93 -3.62
CA ASN A 47 2.37 8.37 -2.22
C ASN A 47 1.94 9.83 -2.07
N CYS A 48 1.14 10.36 -3.00
CA CYS A 48 0.77 11.79 -3.08
C CYS A 48 0.09 12.35 -1.82
N VAL A 49 -0.69 11.53 -1.10
CA VAL A 49 -1.38 11.91 0.14
C VAL A 49 -0.69 11.37 1.39
N LYS A 50 0.50 10.80 1.21
CA LYS A 50 1.36 10.27 2.28
C LYS A 50 0.61 9.38 3.28
N PRO A 51 -0.01 8.27 2.83
CA PRO A 51 -0.71 7.36 3.73
C PRO A 51 0.20 6.83 4.85
N ASP A 52 1.47 6.62 4.57
CA ASP A 52 2.51 6.20 5.51
C ASP A 52 2.76 7.19 6.67
N LEU A 53 2.22 8.40 6.61
CA LEU A 53 2.28 9.41 7.67
C LEU A 53 0.93 9.60 8.39
N ASN A 54 0.04 8.62 8.29
CA ASN A 54 -1.24 8.60 8.99
C ASN A 54 -1.34 7.38 9.92
N ASP A 55 -2.26 7.41 10.87
CA ASP A 55 -2.41 6.34 11.86
C ASP A 55 -2.62 4.98 11.19
N LEU A 56 -3.41 4.95 10.10
CA LEU A 56 -3.48 3.84 9.16
C LEU A 56 -3.38 4.36 7.73
N GLY A 57 -2.51 3.78 6.92
CA GLY A 57 -2.31 4.12 5.52
C GLY A 57 -2.55 2.92 4.61
N ILE A 58 -3.27 3.13 3.51
CA ILE A 58 -3.52 2.11 2.50
C ILE A 58 -3.01 2.64 1.16
N ILE A 59 -2.18 1.88 0.46
CA ILE A 59 -1.64 2.23 -0.86
C ILE A 59 -1.94 1.11 -1.85
N GLY A 60 -2.56 1.47 -2.97
CA GLY A 60 -2.74 0.56 -4.10
C GLY A 60 -1.40 0.11 -4.67
N GLN A 61 -1.30 -1.17 -4.95
CA GLN A 61 -0.13 -1.86 -5.47
C GLN A 61 -0.52 -2.68 -6.70
N ARG A 62 0.45 -2.99 -7.56
CA ARG A 62 0.29 -3.99 -8.63
C ARG A 62 1.45 -4.97 -8.57
N ILE A 63 1.17 -6.19 -8.17
CA ILE A 63 2.16 -7.28 -8.08
C ILE A 63 2.40 -7.76 -9.51
N PRO A 64 3.62 -7.65 -10.05
CA PRO A 64 3.89 -8.10 -11.41
C PRO A 64 3.80 -9.62 -11.53
N GLY A 65 3.17 -10.10 -12.60
CA GLY A 65 3.20 -11.50 -12.97
C GLY A 65 4.37 -11.76 -13.92
N TYR A 66 5.53 -12.16 -13.40
CA TYR A 66 6.72 -12.43 -14.22
C TYR A 66 6.87 -13.93 -14.51
N LYS A 67 6.86 -14.26 -15.82
CA LYS A 67 7.06 -15.61 -16.37
C LYS A 67 8.42 -15.65 -17.05
N GLN A 68 9.43 -16.07 -16.31
CA GLN A 68 10.82 -16.05 -16.77
C GLN A 68 11.05 -16.92 -18.01
N GLU A 69 10.32 -18.00 -18.16
CA GLU A 69 10.38 -18.91 -19.31
C GLU A 69 9.98 -18.26 -20.63
N LEU A 70 9.13 -17.25 -20.59
CA LEU A 70 8.70 -16.49 -21.77
C LEU A 70 9.63 -15.32 -22.12
N CYS A 71 10.63 -15.04 -21.27
CA CYS A 71 11.57 -13.96 -21.52
C CYS A 71 12.54 -14.31 -22.65
N ARG A 72 12.60 -13.49 -23.70
CA ARG A 72 13.43 -13.72 -24.89
C ARG A 72 14.74 -12.94 -24.91
N GLY A 73 15.09 -12.21 -23.83
CA GLY A 73 16.37 -11.50 -23.75
C GLY A 73 16.54 -10.43 -24.84
N CYS A 74 15.56 -9.56 -25.01
CA CYS A 74 15.54 -8.53 -26.03
C CYS A 74 16.73 -7.56 -25.90
N LYS A 75 17.36 -7.13 -27.00
CA LYS A 75 18.40 -6.09 -26.96
C LYS A 75 17.93 -4.76 -26.35
N LYS A 76 16.64 -4.45 -26.47
CA LYS A 76 15.97 -3.34 -25.81
C LYS A 76 14.74 -3.91 -25.08
N CYS A 77 14.80 -3.94 -23.77
CA CYS A 77 13.72 -4.49 -22.96
C CYS A 77 12.71 -3.40 -22.60
N ALA A 78 11.45 -3.58 -23.01
CA ALA A 78 10.37 -2.63 -22.71
C ALA A 78 10.05 -2.57 -21.21
N ILE A 79 10.25 -3.67 -20.48
CA ILE A 79 10.03 -3.73 -19.03
C ILE A 79 11.10 -2.93 -18.28
N GLU A 80 12.38 -3.13 -18.63
CA GLU A 80 13.49 -2.35 -18.07
C GLU A 80 13.31 -0.85 -18.34
N ALA A 81 12.98 -0.49 -19.58
CA ALA A 81 12.74 0.90 -19.99
C ALA A 81 11.53 1.53 -19.26
N ALA A 82 10.53 0.74 -18.90
CA ALA A 82 9.34 1.20 -18.19
C ALA A 82 9.54 1.34 -16.66
N CYS A 83 10.61 0.76 -16.09
CA CYS A 83 10.83 0.75 -14.66
C CYS A 83 11.48 2.06 -14.17
N PRO A 84 10.75 2.94 -13.45
CA PRO A 84 11.28 4.26 -13.07
C PRO A 84 12.33 4.22 -11.96
N ILE A 85 12.44 3.08 -11.25
CA ILE A 85 13.32 2.91 -10.10
C ILE A 85 14.41 1.84 -10.35
N GLY A 86 14.49 1.30 -11.57
CA GLY A 86 15.52 0.34 -11.93
C GLY A 86 15.41 -1.03 -11.26
N ALA A 87 14.24 -1.39 -10.72
CA ALA A 87 13.99 -2.70 -10.11
C ALA A 87 13.99 -3.84 -11.15
N SER A 88 13.73 -3.53 -12.42
CA SER A 88 13.75 -4.50 -13.52
C SER A 88 14.95 -4.23 -14.41
N LYS A 89 15.86 -5.19 -14.54
CA LYS A 89 17.08 -5.07 -15.34
C LYS A 89 17.30 -6.30 -16.22
N LEU A 90 17.80 -6.07 -17.43
CA LEU A 90 18.23 -7.13 -18.33
C LEU A 90 19.68 -7.53 -17.96
N THR A 91 19.87 -8.75 -17.49
CA THR A 91 21.18 -9.30 -17.08
C THR A 91 21.37 -10.66 -17.73
N ASP A 92 22.51 -10.89 -18.41
CA ASP A 92 22.84 -12.13 -19.09
C ASP A 92 21.76 -12.60 -20.07
N GLY A 93 21.18 -11.65 -20.83
CA GLY A 93 20.14 -11.94 -21.82
C GLY A 93 18.79 -12.34 -21.22
N ARG A 94 18.55 -12.08 -19.94
CA ARG A 94 17.25 -12.32 -19.27
C ARG A 94 16.89 -11.17 -18.35
N LEU A 95 15.61 -10.89 -18.26
CA LEU A 95 15.10 -9.91 -17.31
C LEU A 95 15.17 -10.47 -15.89
N ARG A 96 15.69 -9.67 -14.98
CA ARG A 96 15.66 -9.92 -13.53
C ARG A 96 14.84 -8.85 -12.84
N LEU A 97 13.98 -9.26 -11.94
CA LEU A 97 13.21 -8.37 -11.08
C LEU A 97 13.82 -8.42 -9.68
N ASP A 98 14.24 -7.26 -9.20
CA ASP A 98 14.65 -7.06 -7.82
C ASP A 98 13.41 -6.71 -6.99
N GLU A 99 12.92 -7.67 -6.21
CA GLU A 99 11.71 -7.53 -5.42
C GLU A 99 11.90 -6.61 -4.21
N GLU A 100 13.13 -6.44 -3.71
CA GLU A 100 13.43 -5.53 -2.60
C GLU A 100 13.37 -4.07 -3.05
N VAL A 101 13.79 -3.79 -4.28
CA VAL A 101 13.72 -2.46 -4.90
C VAL A 101 12.33 -2.18 -5.47
N CYS A 102 11.59 -3.22 -5.90
CA CYS A 102 10.31 -3.08 -6.55
C CYS A 102 9.25 -2.46 -5.62
N ASN A 103 8.73 -1.29 -5.98
CA ASN A 103 7.65 -0.63 -5.22
C ASN A 103 6.24 -0.99 -5.74
N HIS A 104 6.11 -1.96 -6.62
CA HIS A 104 4.84 -2.46 -7.16
C HIS A 104 3.96 -1.37 -7.81
N CYS A 105 4.58 -0.44 -8.55
CA CYS A 105 3.88 0.66 -9.21
C CYS A 105 3.11 0.24 -10.48
N GLY A 106 3.32 -0.97 -10.97
CA GLY A 106 2.63 -1.53 -12.13
C GLY A 106 3.00 -0.93 -13.50
N ARG A 107 4.01 -0.08 -13.59
CA ARG A 107 4.38 0.54 -14.89
C ARG A 107 4.90 -0.46 -15.93
N CYS A 108 5.38 -1.61 -15.49
CA CYS A 108 5.83 -2.71 -16.33
C CYS A 108 4.68 -3.62 -16.81
N ALA A 109 3.51 -3.55 -16.18
CA ALA A 109 2.38 -4.41 -16.49
C ALA A 109 1.98 -4.32 -17.97
N GLY A 110 1.81 -5.46 -18.63
CA GLY A 110 1.41 -5.56 -20.03
C GLY A 110 2.41 -4.99 -21.06
N LYS A 111 3.63 -4.56 -20.66
CA LYS A 111 4.58 -3.94 -21.58
C LYS A 111 5.42 -4.93 -22.38
N CYS A 112 5.48 -6.20 -21.96
CA CYS A 112 6.25 -7.21 -22.67
C CYS A 112 5.48 -7.75 -23.88
N PRO A 113 5.98 -7.59 -25.13
CA PRO A 113 5.30 -8.09 -26.33
C PRO A 113 5.29 -9.62 -26.41
N PHE A 114 6.08 -10.30 -25.56
CA PHE A 114 6.14 -11.77 -25.47
C PHE A 114 5.40 -12.30 -24.25
N HIS A 115 4.62 -11.45 -23.57
CA HIS A 115 3.83 -11.81 -22.40
C HIS A 115 4.62 -12.43 -21.22
N SER A 116 5.95 -12.17 -21.14
CA SER A 116 6.73 -12.58 -19.96
C SER A 116 6.39 -11.75 -18.72
N PHE A 117 5.80 -10.57 -18.90
CA PHE A 117 5.14 -9.78 -17.87
C PHE A 117 3.68 -9.59 -18.25
N ASP A 118 2.79 -10.13 -17.46
CA ASP A 118 1.34 -9.94 -17.63
C ASP A 118 0.85 -8.66 -16.93
N GLU A 119 -0.48 -8.48 -16.87
CA GLU A 119 -1.10 -7.32 -16.21
C GLU A 119 -0.85 -7.30 -14.71
N GLY A 120 -0.44 -8.42 -14.11
CA GLY A 120 -0.24 -8.56 -12.68
C GLY A 120 -1.54 -8.50 -11.86
N GLN A 121 -1.38 -8.63 -10.55
CA GLN A 121 -2.50 -8.61 -9.61
C GLN A 121 -2.55 -7.28 -8.85
N ILE A 122 -3.74 -6.71 -8.69
CA ILE A 122 -3.96 -5.56 -7.82
C ILE A 122 -3.85 -6.00 -6.36
N GLY A 123 -3.23 -5.16 -5.56
CA GLY A 123 -3.08 -5.39 -4.13
C GLY A 123 -3.05 -4.08 -3.34
N TYR A 124 -2.93 -4.22 -2.04
CA TYR A 124 -2.94 -3.13 -1.07
C TYR A 124 -1.77 -3.29 -0.11
N LYS A 125 -0.93 -2.28 -0.01
CA LYS A 125 0.08 -2.18 1.04
C LYS A 125 -0.49 -1.37 2.20
N VAL A 126 -0.40 -1.90 3.41
CA VAL A 126 -0.94 -1.25 4.60
C VAL A 126 0.18 -0.80 5.51
N TYR A 127 0.07 0.43 6.00
CA TYR A 127 0.94 1.06 6.98
C TYR A 127 0.17 1.34 8.26
N VAL A 128 0.80 1.15 9.40
CA VAL A 128 0.23 1.43 10.73
C VAL A 128 1.18 2.28 11.56
N GLY A 129 0.63 3.12 12.42
CA GLY A 129 1.39 3.94 13.37
C GLY A 129 2.12 5.14 12.77
N GLY A 130 1.70 5.60 11.58
CA GLY A 130 2.21 6.85 11.01
C GLY A 130 1.65 8.08 11.72
N ARG A 131 2.40 9.18 11.66
CA ARG A 131 2.04 10.45 12.28
C ARG A 131 2.64 11.62 11.55
N TRP A 132 1.85 12.66 11.29
CA TRP A 132 2.30 13.92 10.74
C TRP A 132 1.86 15.10 11.62
N GLY A 133 2.77 16.03 11.89
CA GLY A 133 2.52 17.23 12.69
C GLY A 133 3.76 17.67 13.43
N LYS A 134 3.62 18.16 14.68
CA LYS A 134 4.73 18.59 15.52
C LYS A 134 5.79 17.49 15.77
N ARG A 135 5.35 16.24 15.78
CA ARG A 135 6.20 15.05 15.74
C ARG A 135 5.85 14.27 14.49
N VAL A 136 6.85 13.72 13.82
CA VAL A 136 6.69 12.88 12.63
C VAL A 136 7.10 11.46 12.99
N ALA A 137 6.27 10.50 12.61
CA ALA A 137 6.59 9.08 12.66
C ALA A 137 6.16 8.45 11.33
N GLN A 138 7.04 7.67 10.74
CA GLN A 138 6.70 6.89 9.55
C GLN A 138 6.00 5.60 9.98
N GLY A 139 4.86 5.32 9.38
CA GLY A 139 4.13 4.08 9.59
C GLY A 139 4.94 2.86 9.15
N ARG A 140 4.79 1.78 9.89
CA ARG A 140 5.42 0.48 9.59
C ARG A 140 4.49 -0.34 8.71
N THR A 141 5.05 -1.10 7.77
CA THR A 141 4.28 -1.99 6.91
C THR A 141 3.97 -3.30 7.63
N LEU A 142 2.86 -3.95 7.27
CA LEU A 142 2.49 -5.27 7.79
C LEU A 142 3.22 -6.43 7.10
N GLY A 143 4.32 -6.15 6.34
CA GLY A 143 5.20 -7.16 5.76
C GLY A 143 4.64 -7.90 4.54
N ARG A 144 3.38 -7.70 4.16
CA ARG A 144 2.75 -8.31 2.98
C ARG A 144 1.92 -7.33 2.17
N ILE A 145 1.67 -7.68 0.92
CA ILE A 145 0.67 -7.02 0.07
C ILE A 145 -0.62 -7.85 0.16
N PHE A 146 -1.71 -7.21 0.53
CA PHE A 146 -3.03 -7.81 0.58
C PHE A 146 -3.63 -7.82 -0.82
N THR A 147 -4.28 -8.89 -1.21
CA THR A 147 -4.97 -9.00 -2.51
C THR A 147 -6.49 -8.98 -2.38
N ASP A 148 -6.98 -9.07 -1.16
CA ASP A 148 -8.39 -8.95 -0.83
C ASP A 148 -8.66 -7.64 -0.08
N LYS A 149 -9.63 -6.88 -0.57
CA LYS A 149 -10.08 -5.63 0.05
C LYS A 149 -10.68 -5.87 1.44
N GLU A 150 -11.40 -6.97 1.65
CA GLU A 150 -12.02 -7.28 2.94
C GLU A 150 -10.96 -7.56 4.01
N GLU A 151 -9.84 -8.19 3.68
CA GLU A 151 -8.73 -8.33 4.61
C GLU A 151 -8.16 -6.96 5.03
N VAL A 152 -8.07 -6.01 4.10
CA VAL A 152 -7.59 -4.65 4.41
C VAL A 152 -8.55 -3.91 5.34
N LEU A 153 -9.86 -4.06 5.12
CA LEU A 153 -10.89 -3.47 5.98
C LEU A 153 -10.89 -4.11 7.36
N LEU A 154 -10.67 -5.42 7.45
CA LEU A 154 -10.51 -6.12 8.74
C LEU A 154 -9.26 -5.63 9.50
N VAL A 155 -8.15 -5.36 8.80
CA VAL A 155 -6.96 -4.75 9.41
C VAL A 155 -7.28 -3.36 9.95
N ALA A 156 -8.03 -2.55 9.19
CA ALA A 156 -8.44 -1.21 9.63
C ALA A 156 -9.30 -1.28 10.91
N GLU A 157 -10.25 -2.21 10.96
CA GLU A 157 -11.08 -2.45 12.14
C GLU A 157 -10.25 -2.88 13.35
N LYS A 158 -9.39 -3.87 13.17
CA LYS A 158 -8.50 -4.35 14.25
C LYS A 158 -7.58 -3.26 14.78
N ALA A 159 -7.02 -2.43 13.90
CA ALA A 159 -6.18 -1.30 14.31
C ALA A 159 -6.97 -0.26 15.13
N LEU A 160 -8.22 0.02 14.73
CA LEU A 160 -9.11 0.92 15.44
C LEU A 160 -9.47 0.39 16.84
N LEU A 161 -9.84 -0.90 16.92
CA LEU A 161 -10.19 -1.56 18.18
C LEU A 161 -8.97 -1.71 19.09
N LEU A 162 -7.81 -2.08 18.54
CA LEU A 162 -6.56 -2.11 19.31
C LEU A 162 -6.25 -0.75 19.94
N PHE A 163 -6.42 0.33 19.16
CA PHE A 163 -6.20 1.67 19.68
C PHE A 163 -7.19 2.05 20.78
N LYS A 164 -8.47 1.70 20.60
CA LYS A 164 -9.50 1.87 21.63
C LYS A 164 -9.14 1.16 22.94
N ASP A 165 -8.71 -0.11 22.84
CA ASP A 165 -8.56 -0.99 24.00
C ASP A 165 -7.19 -0.83 24.69
N GLN A 166 -6.15 -0.45 23.95
CA GLN A 166 -4.77 -0.41 24.43
C GLN A 166 -4.16 1.00 24.50
N GLY A 167 -4.79 1.99 23.86
CA GLY A 167 -4.30 3.36 23.91
C GLY A 167 -4.63 4.07 25.21
N TYR A 168 -3.69 4.84 25.76
CA TYR A 168 -3.93 5.69 26.92
C TYR A 168 -4.59 7.00 26.52
N GLU A 169 -5.35 7.61 27.40
CA GLU A 169 -6.01 8.91 27.13
C GLU A 169 -5.01 9.96 26.68
N GLY A 170 -5.27 10.59 25.53
CA GLY A 170 -4.37 11.56 24.89
C GLY A 170 -3.21 10.96 24.11
N GLU A 171 -2.98 9.65 24.17
CA GLU A 171 -1.93 8.96 23.41
C GLU A 171 -2.26 8.94 21.91
N ARG A 172 -1.28 9.03 21.05
CA ARG A 172 -1.45 8.83 19.60
C ARG A 172 -1.23 7.38 19.24
N PHE A 173 -1.89 6.91 18.20
CA PHE A 173 -1.77 5.52 17.73
C PHE A 173 -0.32 5.10 17.44
N SER A 174 0.51 6.02 16.89
CA SER A 174 1.95 5.77 16.71
C SER A 174 2.66 5.42 18.03
N ASP A 175 2.32 6.14 19.11
CA ASP A 175 2.95 5.95 20.42
C ASP A 175 2.44 4.62 21.04
N THR A 176 1.16 4.29 20.83
CA THR A 176 0.57 2.99 21.23
C THR A 176 1.28 1.82 20.54
N ILE A 177 1.48 1.90 19.21
CA ILE A 177 2.17 0.85 18.44
C ILE A 177 3.64 0.74 18.86
N GLU A 178 4.32 1.85 19.12
CA GLU A 178 5.71 1.83 19.61
C GLU A 178 5.82 1.13 20.97
N ARG A 179 4.90 1.42 21.87
CA ARG A 179 4.86 0.82 23.22
C ARG A 179 4.52 -0.67 23.20
N LEU A 180 3.58 -1.10 22.36
CA LEU A 180 3.13 -2.50 22.29
C LEU A 180 4.09 -3.38 21.48
N GLY A 181 4.83 -2.80 20.53
CA GLY A 181 5.59 -3.54 19.51
C GLY A 181 4.69 -4.03 18.35
N MET A 182 5.34 -4.46 17.26
CA MET A 182 4.63 -4.94 16.05
C MET A 182 4.30 -6.44 16.08
N GLU A 183 4.77 -7.15 17.09
CA GLU A 183 4.60 -8.62 17.22
C GLU A 183 3.31 -9.01 17.95
N LYS A 184 2.53 -8.06 18.36
CA LYS A 184 1.22 -8.21 19.02
C LYS A 184 0.13 -7.69 18.09
#